data_951e3c512bb7c3f09d47243e18c74323
#
_entry.id   951e3c512bb7c3f09d47243e18c74323
#
_cell.length_a   1.000
_cell.length_b   1.000
_cell.length_c   1.000
_cell.angle_alpha   90.00
_cell.angle_beta   90.00
_cell.angle_gamma   90.00
#
_symmetry.space_group_name_H-M   'P 1'
#
loop_
_entity.id
_entity.type
_entity.pdbx_description
1 polymer ?
#
loop_
_entity_poly.entity_id
_entity_poly.type
_entity_poly.pdbx_seq_one_letter_code
_entity_poly.pdbx_strand_id
1 'polypeptide(L)'
;MATSGNFVQLHNHTHYSLLDGASKISDLVKRAKELNMPAVGITDHGNMHGAYEMWSTAVKEGVKPIIGIEAYVTPETARQDQTRVSWDTNWNPDIDPQHRRRNPNDVSGGGLITHLTMWAETDEGLVNLMKAS
;
A
#
# COMPACT_ATOMS: atom_id res chain seq x y z
N MET A 1 9.40 27.53 15.98
CA MET A 1 8.02 27.36 15.51
C MET A 1 8.05 26.36 14.38
N ALA A 2 7.49 25.19 14.55
CA ALA A 2 7.36 24.25 13.44
C ALA A 2 6.38 24.86 12.43
N THR A 3 6.85 25.10 11.22
CA THR A 3 5.99 25.47 10.10
C THR A 3 4.98 24.35 9.94
N SER A 4 3.68 24.66 9.90
CA SER A 4 2.64 23.71 9.57
C SER A 4 3.00 23.08 8.22
N GLY A 5 3.47 21.85 8.23
CA GLY A 5 3.89 21.19 7.02
C GLY A 5 2.67 20.87 6.18
N ASN A 6 2.65 21.29 4.92
CA ASN A 6 1.67 20.83 3.93
C ASN A 6 1.95 19.38 3.50
N PHE A 7 2.63 18.60 4.35
CA PHE A 7 2.97 17.22 4.05
C PHE A 7 1.90 16.28 4.57
N VAL A 8 1.53 15.31 3.76
CA VAL A 8 0.61 14.22 4.11
C VAL A 8 1.29 12.90 3.78
N GLN A 9 1.44 12.04 4.76
CA GLN A 9 1.94 10.70 4.53
C GLN A 9 0.80 9.83 3.99
N LEU A 10 0.93 9.41 2.73
CA LEU A 10 -0.12 8.68 2.03
C LEU A 10 0.08 7.16 2.02
N HIS A 11 1.33 6.69 2.03
CA HIS A 11 1.68 5.28 1.90
C HIS A 11 2.24 4.77 3.24
N ASN A 12 1.41 4.10 4.00
CA ASN A 12 1.76 3.50 5.28
C ASN A 12 1.16 2.12 5.41
N HIS A 13 1.96 1.18 5.93
CA HIS A 13 1.53 -0.15 6.32
C HIS A 13 1.31 -0.19 7.83
N THR A 14 0.12 -0.62 8.24
CA THR A 14 -0.24 -0.77 9.64
C THR A 14 0.05 -2.19 10.13
N HIS A 15 -0.24 -2.45 11.40
CA HIS A 15 -0.13 -3.80 11.96
C HIS A 15 -1.11 -4.82 11.33
N TYR A 16 -2.04 -4.39 10.47
CA TYR A 16 -2.87 -5.27 9.65
C TYR A 16 -2.14 -5.77 8.39
N SER A 17 -1.01 -5.16 8.04
CA SER A 17 -0.07 -5.63 7.02
C SER A 17 0.98 -6.53 7.67
N LEU A 18 0.60 -7.75 8.04
CA LEU A 18 1.26 -8.61 9.03
C LEU A 18 2.74 -8.95 8.74
N LEU A 19 3.18 -8.85 7.49
CA LEU A 19 4.55 -9.23 7.12
C LEU A 19 5.53 -8.06 7.13
N ASP A 20 5.04 -6.82 7.02
CA ASP A 20 5.89 -5.64 6.85
C ASP A 20 5.41 -4.41 7.62
N GLY A 21 4.21 -4.42 8.18
CA GLY A 21 3.63 -3.33 8.96
C GLY A 21 3.68 -3.59 10.47
N ALA A 22 4.27 -2.67 11.22
CA ALA A 22 4.33 -2.73 12.69
C ALA A 22 3.61 -1.55 13.36
N SER A 23 3.19 -0.54 12.59
CA SER A 23 2.59 0.69 13.11
C SER A 23 1.16 0.46 13.57
N LYS A 24 0.88 0.70 14.85
CA LYS A 24 -0.50 0.76 15.32
C LYS A 24 -1.17 2.01 14.78
N ILE A 25 -2.43 1.88 14.37
CA ILE A 25 -3.21 2.99 13.82
C ILE A 25 -3.29 4.17 14.79
N SER A 26 -3.48 3.89 16.08
CA SER A 26 -3.52 4.92 17.13
C SER A 26 -2.21 5.74 17.20
N ASP A 27 -1.07 5.07 17.09
CA ASP A 27 0.24 5.72 17.15
C ASP A 27 0.53 6.52 15.87
N LEU A 28 0.13 5.98 14.73
CA LEU A 28 0.24 6.65 13.42
C LEU A 28 -0.55 7.96 13.40
N VAL A 29 -1.81 7.92 13.82
CA VAL A 29 -2.69 9.10 13.86
C VAL A 29 -2.18 10.12 14.88
N LYS A 30 -1.77 9.68 16.06
CA LYS A 30 -1.16 10.56 17.07
C LYS A 30 0.08 11.25 16.54
N ARG A 31 0.95 10.51 15.86
CA ARG A 31 2.17 11.07 15.27
C ARG A 31 1.87 12.07 14.16
N ALA A 32 0.89 11.81 13.31
CA ALA A 32 0.44 12.75 12.29
C ALA A 32 -0.04 14.07 12.91
N LYS A 33 -0.83 13.98 14.00
CA LYS A 33 -1.31 15.14 14.77
C LYS A 33 -0.16 15.95 15.40
N GLU A 34 0.81 15.27 16.03
CA GLU A 34 2.00 15.90 16.63
C GLU A 34 2.82 16.67 15.61
N LEU A 35 2.90 16.15 14.39
CA LEU A 35 3.62 16.75 13.27
C LEU A 35 2.78 17.79 12.49
N ASN A 36 1.56 18.10 12.97
CA ASN A 36 0.62 19.01 12.32
C ASN A 36 0.31 18.62 10.86
N MET A 37 0.26 17.32 10.56
CA MET A 37 -0.21 16.84 9.26
C MET A 37 -1.73 17.01 9.18
N PRO A 38 -2.28 17.57 8.09
CA PRO A 38 -3.72 17.75 7.93
C PRO A 38 -4.46 16.44 7.68
N ALA A 39 -3.74 15.42 7.20
CA ALA A 39 -4.29 14.11 6.88
C ALA A 39 -3.20 13.04 7.03
N VAL A 40 -3.62 11.77 7.08
CA VAL A 40 -2.72 10.61 7.02
C VAL A 40 -3.42 9.44 6.34
N GLY A 41 -2.71 8.73 5.46
CA GLY A 41 -3.20 7.58 4.72
C GLY A 41 -2.78 6.25 5.33
N ILE A 42 -3.54 5.19 5.02
CA ILE A 42 -3.12 3.80 5.17
C ILE A 42 -3.30 3.07 3.84
N THR A 43 -2.42 2.13 3.56
CA THR A 43 -2.37 1.34 2.32
C THR A 43 -1.81 -0.05 2.62
N ASP A 44 -2.51 -0.81 3.46
CA ASP A 44 -2.08 -2.16 3.84
C ASP A 44 -2.07 -3.11 2.63
N HIS A 45 -1.19 -4.09 2.65
CA HIS A 45 -1.04 -5.06 1.55
C HIS A 45 -2.27 -5.95 1.41
N GLY A 46 -2.95 -5.85 0.25
CA GLY A 46 -4.02 -6.73 -0.18
C GLY A 46 -5.25 -6.77 0.73
N ASN A 47 -5.37 -5.83 1.67
CA ASN A 47 -6.51 -5.81 2.60
C ASN A 47 -6.88 -4.41 3.06
N MET A 48 -8.09 -4.28 3.58
CA MET A 48 -8.64 -3.05 4.17
C MET A 48 -9.11 -3.24 5.62
N HIS A 49 -8.53 -4.21 6.34
CA HIS A 49 -8.97 -4.55 7.71
C HIS A 49 -8.84 -3.38 8.68
N GLY A 50 -7.83 -2.52 8.50
CA GLY A 50 -7.60 -1.32 9.30
C GLY A 50 -8.50 -0.13 8.98
N ALA A 51 -9.32 -0.18 7.92
CA ALA A 51 -10.03 0.99 7.40
C ALA A 51 -10.97 1.65 8.43
N TYR A 52 -11.78 0.86 9.13
CA TYR A 52 -12.70 1.37 10.15
C TYR A 52 -11.97 1.93 11.37
N GLU A 53 -10.94 1.23 11.87
CA GLU A 53 -10.14 1.71 13.00
C GLU A 53 -9.44 3.02 12.63
N MET A 54 -8.89 3.11 11.42
CA MET A 54 -8.25 4.33 10.93
C MET A 54 -9.23 5.49 10.86
N TRP A 55 -10.39 5.28 10.24
CA TRP A 55 -11.43 6.31 10.16
C TRP A 55 -11.87 6.80 11.55
N SER A 56 -12.25 5.88 12.43
CA SER A 56 -12.79 6.24 13.76
C SER A 56 -11.75 6.93 14.63
N THR A 57 -10.48 6.46 14.57
CA THR A 57 -9.39 7.04 15.37
C THR A 57 -9.00 8.42 14.85
N ALA A 58 -8.84 8.58 13.55
CA ALA A 58 -8.42 9.84 12.94
C ALA A 58 -9.47 10.95 13.11
N VAL A 59 -10.75 10.61 12.91
CA VAL A 59 -11.87 11.56 13.14
C VAL A 59 -11.90 12.03 14.58
N LYS A 60 -11.74 11.12 15.54
CA LYS A 60 -11.69 11.46 16.98
C LYS A 60 -10.52 12.40 17.30
N GLU A 61 -9.39 12.22 16.66
CA GLU A 61 -8.19 13.03 16.88
C GLU A 61 -8.15 14.33 16.04
N GLY A 62 -9.13 14.53 15.14
CA GLY A 62 -9.22 15.71 14.28
C GLY A 62 -8.21 15.69 13.12
N VAL A 63 -7.76 14.51 12.70
CA VAL A 63 -6.90 14.29 11.53
C VAL A 63 -7.75 13.69 10.40
N LYS A 64 -7.62 14.16 9.18
CA LYS A 64 -8.36 13.60 8.04
C LYS A 64 -7.81 12.21 7.69
N PRO A 65 -8.61 11.13 7.77
CA PRO A 65 -8.19 9.82 7.30
C PRO A 65 -8.21 9.75 5.77
N ILE A 66 -7.22 9.09 5.21
CA ILE A 66 -7.18 8.71 3.79
C ILE A 66 -7.09 7.19 3.74
N ILE A 67 -8.14 6.56 3.23
CA ILE A 67 -8.25 5.11 3.19
C ILE A 67 -7.82 4.61 1.82
N GLY A 68 -6.87 3.70 1.82
CA GLY A 68 -6.32 3.09 0.62
C GLY A 68 -5.96 1.62 0.82
N ILE A 69 -5.38 1.05 -0.20
CA ILE A 69 -4.87 -0.32 -0.25
C ILE A 69 -3.62 -0.35 -1.12
N GLU A 70 -2.66 -1.19 -0.80
CA GLU A 70 -1.63 -1.60 -1.72
C GLU A 70 -2.04 -2.94 -2.35
N ALA A 71 -2.69 -2.85 -3.51
CA ALA A 71 -3.23 -4.01 -4.19
C ALA A 71 -2.13 -4.82 -4.89
N TYR A 72 -2.33 -6.12 -4.95
CA TYR A 72 -1.55 -7.01 -5.80
C TYR A 72 -2.12 -7.02 -7.21
N VAL A 73 -1.29 -6.76 -8.20
CA VAL A 73 -1.68 -6.68 -9.60
C VAL A 73 -0.88 -7.67 -10.43
N THR A 74 -1.59 -8.42 -11.29
CA THR A 74 -0.99 -9.29 -12.29
C THR A 74 -1.23 -8.67 -13.67
N PRO A 75 -0.28 -7.83 -14.15
CA PRO A 75 -0.50 -7.15 -15.42
C PRO A 75 -0.47 -8.14 -16.59
N GLU A 76 -1.39 -7.92 -17.52
CA GLU A 76 -1.51 -8.71 -18.76
C GLU A 76 -1.79 -10.21 -18.57
N THR A 77 -2.00 -10.67 -17.35
CA THR A 77 -2.31 -12.07 -17.05
C THR A 77 -3.56 -12.20 -16.21
N ALA A 78 -4.23 -13.33 -16.27
CA ALA A 78 -5.33 -13.63 -15.37
C ALA A 78 -4.81 -13.79 -13.93
N ARG A 79 -5.63 -13.46 -12.93
CA ARG A 79 -5.29 -13.55 -11.50
C ARG A 79 -4.73 -14.92 -11.10
N GLN A 80 -5.17 -15.99 -11.75
CA GLN A 80 -4.75 -17.37 -11.47
C GLN A 80 -3.55 -17.82 -12.31
N ASP A 81 -3.12 -17.00 -13.26
CA ASP A 81 -1.96 -17.30 -14.09
C ASP A 81 -0.67 -17.04 -13.29
N GLN A 82 0.13 -18.08 -13.14
CA GLN A 82 1.41 -18.00 -12.44
C GLN A 82 2.59 -17.74 -13.39
N THR A 83 2.31 -17.29 -14.61
CA THR A 83 3.33 -16.89 -15.56
C THR A 83 4.03 -15.63 -15.04
N ARG A 84 5.36 -15.68 -14.98
CA ARG A 84 6.14 -14.53 -14.53
C ARG A 84 6.10 -13.42 -15.56
N VAL A 85 5.82 -12.22 -15.12
CA VAL A 85 5.94 -11.00 -15.90
C VAL A 85 7.33 -10.41 -15.67
N SER A 86 8.08 -10.19 -16.75
CA SER A 86 9.35 -9.46 -16.67
C SER A 86 9.13 -8.02 -17.08
N TRP A 87 9.44 -7.10 -16.15
CA TRP A 87 9.40 -5.65 -16.39
C TRP A 87 10.70 -5.12 -17.00
N ASP A 88 11.75 -5.92 -16.96
CA ASP A 88 13.03 -5.62 -17.57
C ASP A 88 13.13 -6.35 -18.93
N THR A 89 13.01 -5.60 -20.01
CA THR A 89 13.11 -6.13 -21.38
C THR A 89 14.49 -6.67 -21.72
N ASN A 90 15.51 -6.32 -20.92
CA ASN A 90 16.88 -6.81 -21.09
C ASN A 90 17.19 -8.02 -20.20
N TRP A 91 16.31 -8.35 -19.27
CA TRP A 91 16.51 -9.50 -18.41
C TRP A 91 16.14 -10.80 -19.13
N ASN A 92 17.09 -11.71 -19.25
CA ASN A 92 16.89 -13.01 -19.86
C ASN A 92 17.14 -14.14 -18.82
N PRO A 93 16.09 -14.86 -18.41
CA PRO A 93 16.22 -15.96 -17.45
C PRO A 93 17.07 -17.12 -17.96
N ASP A 94 17.25 -17.25 -19.27
CA ASP A 94 18.04 -18.33 -19.86
C ASP A 94 19.55 -18.07 -19.84
N ILE A 95 19.94 -16.79 -19.72
CA ILE A 95 21.36 -16.38 -19.62
C ILE A 95 21.84 -16.45 -18.18
N ASP A 96 20.96 -16.28 -17.19
CA ASP A 96 21.33 -16.32 -15.79
C ASP A 96 20.47 -17.32 -14.99
N PRO A 97 20.80 -18.61 -15.03
CA PRO A 97 20.08 -19.66 -14.30
C PRO A 97 20.14 -19.51 -12.79
N GLN A 98 21.15 -18.82 -12.23
CA GLN A 98 21.27 -18.59 -10.80
C GLN A 98 20.34 -17.47 -10.32
N HIS A 99 20.00 -16.55 -11.22
CA HIS A 99 19.09 -15.46 -10.97
C HIS A 99 17.65 -15.71 -11.47
N ARG A 100 17.31 -16.92 -11.87
CA ARG A 100 15.94 -17.31 -12.25
C ARG A 100 14.87 -16.93 -11.24
N ARG A 101 15.26 -16.66 -10.00
CA ARG A 101 14.37 -16.30 -8.90
C ARG A 101 14.37 -14.82 -8.53
N ARG A 102 15.31 -14.01 -9.08
CA ARG A 102 15.42 -12.59 -8.76
C ARG A 102 15.96 -11.81 -9.94
N ASN A 103 15.07 -11.12 -10.63
CA ASN A 103 15.46 -9.97 -11.43
C ASN A 103 15.88 -8.87 -10.44
N PRO A 104 17.11 -8.33 -10.46
CA PRO A 104 17.54 -7.27 -9.55
C PRO A 104 16.72 -5.97 -9.69
N ASN A 105 16.03 -5.80 -10.82
CA ASN A 105 15.14 -4.67 -11.08
C ASN A 105 13.67 -4.99 -10.79
N ASP A 106 13.38 -6.22 -10.36
CA ASP A 106 12.03 -6.65 -10.02
C ASP A 106 11.77 -6.40 -8.53
N VAL A 107 11.03 -5.34 -8.25
CA VAL A 107 10.59 -4.97 -6.90
C VAL A 107 9.31 -5.69 -6.47
N SER A 108 8.76 -6.55 -7.31
CA SER A 108 7.45 -7.21 -7.11
C SER A 108 7.50 -8.59 -6.45
N GLY A 109 8.59 -8.94 -5.76
CA GLY A 109 8.65 -10.22 -5.05
C GLY A 109 8.75 -11.47 -5.92
N GLY A 110 9.33 -11.37 -7.09
CA GLY A 110 9.67 -12.51 -7.96
C GLY A 110 8.99 -12.51 -9.33
N GLY A 111 8.46 -11.40 -9.78
CA GLY A 111 7.91 -11.22 -11.12
C GLY A 111 6.55 -11.88 -11.37
N LEU A 112 5.86 -12.31 -10.33
CA LEU A 112 4.51 -12.87 -10.44
C LEU A 112 3.43 -11.81 -10.28
N ILE A 113 3.72 -10.82 -9.45
CA ILE A 113 2.81 -9.73 -9.09
C ILE A 113 3.57 -8.42 -9.00
N THR A 114 2.88 -7.33 -9.17
CA THR A 114 3.34 -6.00 -8.81
C THR A 114 2.40 -5.38 -7.80
N HIS A 115 2.80 -4.25 -7.22
CA HIS A 115 2.00 -3.54 -6.24
C HIS A 115 1.46 -2.24 -6.84
N LEU A 116 0.22 -1.91 -6.52
CA LEU A 116 -0.41 -0.66 -6.90
C LEU A 116 -1.09 -0.04 -5.68
N THR A 117 -0.59 1.09 -5.25
CA THR A 117 -1.25 1.88 -4.21
C THR A 117 -2.42 2.65 -4.78
N MET A 118 -3.58 2.50 -4.13
CA MET A 118 -4.81 3.18 -4.50
C MET A 118 -5.47 3.78 -3.27
N TRP A 119 -6.12 4.95 -3.44
CA TRP A 119 -6.85 5.64 -2.38
C TRP A 119 -8.28 5.91 -2.81
N ALA A 120 -9.21 5.82 -1.85
CA ALA A 120 -10.59 6.20 -2.08
C ALA A 120 -10.76 7.72 -2.00
N GLU A 121 -11.28 8.34 -3.05
CA GLU A 121 -11.67 9.75 -3.06
C GLU A 121 -13.14 9.94 -2.65
N THR A 122 -13.97 8.93 -2.93
CA THR A 122 -15.42 8.93 -2.70
C THR A 122 -15.86 7.66 -1.99
N ASP A 123 -17.09 7.66 -1.49
CA ASP A 123 -17.71 6.47 -0.89
C ASP A 123 -17.81 5.30 -1.90
N GLU A 124 -18.11 5.61 -3.17
CA GLU A 124 -18.08 4.61 -4.24
C GLU A 124 -16.67 4.05 -4.45
N GLY A 125 -15.65 4.91 -4.43
CA GLY A 125 -14.24 4.53 -4.47
C GLY A 125 -13.88 3.59 -3.33
N LEU A 126 -14.35 3.88 -2.11
CA LEU A 126 -14.14 3.00 -0.94
C LEU A 126 -14.75 1.62 -1.14
N VAL A 127 -15.99 1.57 -1.64
CA VAL A 127 -16.66 0.28 -1.96
C VAL A 127 -15.90 -0.49 -3.04
N ASN A 128 -15.34 0.20 -4.04
CA ASN A 128 -14.54 -0.43 -5.09
C ASN A 128 -13.22 -0.97 -4.55
N LEU A 129 -12.54 -0.27 -3.63
CA LEU A 129 -11.35 -0.80 -2.96
C LEU A 129 -11.67 -2.04 -2.13
N MET A 130 -12.82 -2.06 -1.42
CA MET A 130 -13.27 -3.24 -0.67
C MET A 130 -13.54 -4.46 -1.56
N LYS A 131 -13.93 -4.26 -2.82
CA LYS A 131 -14.09 -5.35 -3.79
C LYS A 131 -12.76 -5.83 -4.37
N ALA A 132 -11.73 -4.98 -4.34
CA ALA A 132 -10.40 -5.28 -4.85
C ALA A 132 -9.49 -5.94 -3.78
N SER A 133 -9.88 -5.87 -2.52
CA SER A 133 -9.15 -6.43 -1.36
C SER A 133 -9.32 -7.94 -1.16
#